data_af27547858427fee54f01c9cee934069
#
_entry.id   af27547858427fee54f01c9cee934069
#
_cell.length_a   1.000
_cell.length_b   1.000
_cell.length_c   1.000
_cell.angle_alpha   90.00
_cell.angle_beta   90.00
_cell.angle_gamma   90.00
#
_symmetry.space_group_name_H-M   'P 1'
#
loop_
_entity.id
_entity.type
_entity.pdbx_description
1 polymer ?
#
loop_
_entity_poly.entity_id
_entity_poly.type
_entity_poly.pdbx_seq_one_letter_code
_entity_poly.pdbx_strand_id
1 'polypeptide(L)'
;MFRSIDGGKNWKNVLDINKWTGVTDIVIDKNDPNILYAATWQRHRNVAAYMGGGPGSSIYKSIDSGISWFKIDVGLPESNLGKIGVAISPCDSSIIYAAIETDRRNGGVYKTTNSGGSWVKMSDTVSGATGPHY
;
A
#
# COMPACT_ATOMS: atom_id res chain seq x y z
N MET A 1 1.92 11.59 -3.39
CA MET A 1 0.83 11.92 -2.45
C MET A 1 1.03 13.31 -1.89
N PHE A 2 -0.05 14.06 -1.70
CA PHE A 2 0.02 15.44 -1.19
C PHE A 2 -0.64 15.54 0.18
N ARG A 3 -0.10 16.40 1.04
CA ARG A 3 -0.58 16.70 2.39
C ARG A 3 -0.78 18.21 2.56
N SER A 4 -1.87 18.57 3.20
CA SER A 4 -2.16 19.95 3.63
C SER A 4 -2.26 20.00 5.16
N ILE A 5 -1.84 21.10 5.77
CA ILE A 5 -1.95 21.39 7.21
C ILE A 5 -2.76 22.65 7.50
N ASP A 6 -3.35 23.24 6.46
CA ASP A 6 -4.03 24.54 6.54
C ASP A 6 -5.44 24.51 5.91
N GLY A 7 -6.07 23.34 5.98
CA GLY A 7 -7.43 23.16 5.45
C GLY A 7 -7.49 23.12 3.92
N GLY A 8 -6.42 22.69 3.27
CA GLY A 8 -6.37 22.52 1.81
C GLY A 8 -5.94 23.77 1.04
N LYS A 9 -5.51 24.84 1.72
CA LYS A 9 -5.03 26.06 1.06
C LYS A 9 -3.68 25.87 0.38
N ASN A 10 -2.78 25.13 1.05
CA ASN A 10 -1.47 24.76 0.50
C ASN A 10 -1.27 23.26 0.58
N TRP A 11 -0.59 22.68 -0.42
CA TRP A 11 -0.33 21.25 -0.54
C TRP A 11 1.15 20.99 -0.75
N LYS A 12 1.71 20.07 0.02
CA LYS A 12 3.09 19.63 -0.11
C LYS A 12 3.11 18.17 -0.58
N ASN A 13 3.95 17.84 -1.57
CA ASN A 13 4.20 16.44 -1.93
C ASN A 13 5.04 15.78 -0.83
N VAL A 14 4.50 14.71 -0.22
CA VAL A 14 5.11 14.02 0.93
C VAL A 14 5.48 12.57 0.61
N LEU A 15 4.97 12.00 -0.49
CA LEU A 15 5.37 10.69 -0.98
C LEU A 15 5.32 10.69 -2.50
N ASP A 16 6.50 10.63 -3.10
CA ASP A 16 6.72 10.56 -4.54
C ASP A 16 7.69 9.42 -4.85
N ILE A 17 7.25 8.44 -5.62
CA ILE A 17 8.01 7.24 -5.93
C ILE A 17 8.50 7.29 -7.37
N ASN A 18 7.56 7.42 -8.31
CA ASN A 18 7.80 7.65 -9.72
C ASN A 18 6.52 8.16 -10.40
N LYS A 19 6.65 8.62 -11.64
CA LYS A 19 5.54 9.23 -12.41
C LYS A 19 4.31 8.34 -12.64
N TRP A 20 4.46 7.02 -12.47
CA TRP A 20 3.39 6.03 -12.70
C TRP A 20 2.80 5.46 -11.43
N THR A 21 3.32 5.87 -10.25
CA THR A 21 2.90 5.32 -8.95
C THR A 21 2.10 6.35 -8.17
N GLY A 22 0.90 5.96 -7.77
CA GLY A 22 0.03 6.72 -6.88
C GLY A 22 -0.30 5.98 -5.60
N VAL A 23 -0.73 6.70 -4.57
CA VAL A 23 -1.33 6.11 -3.36
C VAL A 23 -2.78 5.79 -3.67
N THR A 24 -3.20 4.55 -3.43
CA THR A 24 -4.56 4.07 -3.69
C THR A 24 -5.34 3.74 -2.44
N ASP A 25 -4.66 3.59 -1.33
CA ASP A 25 -5.28 3.34 -0.04
C ASP A 25 -4.43 3.94 1.09
N ILE A 26 -5.07 4.42 2.15
CA ILE A 26 -4.40 4.97 3.33
C ILE A 26 -5.22 4.67 4.58
N VAL A 27 -4.54 4.20 5.63
CA VAL A 27 -5.15 3.96 6.93
C VAL A 27 -4.32 4.65 8.03
N ILE A 28 -5.02 5.12 9.04
CA ILE A 28 -4.45 5.85 10.19
C ILE A 28 -4.67 4.98 11.43
N ASP A 29 -3.64 4.87 12.26
CA ASP A 29 -3.78 4.26 13.58
C ASP A 29 -4.69 5.16 14.45
N LYS A 30 -5.81 4.61 14.92
CA LYS A 30 -6.76 5.34 15.74
C LYS A 30 -6.23 5.68 17.14
N ASN A 31 -5.21 4.96 17.61
CA ASN A 31 -4.62 5.17 18.94
C ASN A 31 -3.44 6.15 18.88
N ASP A 32 -2.76 6.24 17.72
CA ASP A 32 -1.70 7.22 17.48
C ASP A 32 -1.83 7.78 16.05
N PRO A 33 -2.41 8.96 15.86
CA PRO A 33 -2.63 9.58 14.56
C PRO A 33 -1.33 10.00 13.85
N ASN A 34 -0.17 9.90 14.49
CA ASN A 34 1.12 10.07 13.82
C ASN A 34 1.50 8.86 12.96
N ILE A 35 0.90 7.69 13.24
CA ILE A 35 1.17 6.46 12.52
C ILE A 35 0.15 6.26 11.40
N LEU A 36 0.66 6.23 10.17
CA LEU A 36 -0.14 6.00 8.97
C LEU A 36 0.50 4.91 8.11
N TYR A 37 -0.34 4.21 7.37
CA TYR A 37 0.08 3.24 6.35
C TYR A 37 -0.55 3.61 5.03
N ALA A 38 0.24 3.60 3.96
CA ALA A 38 -0.19 3.94 2.61
C ALA A 38 0.16 2.79 1.66
N ALA A 39 -0.83 2.33 0.91
CA ALA A 39 -0.62 1.40 -0.19
C ALA A 39 -0.44 2.16 -1.50
N THR A 40 0.58 1.79 -2.26
CA THR A 40 0.88 2.41 -3.55
C THR A 40 0.64 1.43 -4.68
N TRP A 41 0.27 1.96 -5.84
CA TRP A 41 0.05 1.19 -7.05
C TRP A 41 0.73 1.85 -8.23
N GLN A 42 1.67 1.13 -8.85
CA GLN A 42 2.26 1.51 -10.11
C GLN A 42 1.35 1.04 -11.24
N ARG A 43 0.72 2.01 -11.93
CA ARG A 43 -0.22 1.73 -13.00
C ARG A 43 -0.02 2.69 -14.17
N HIS A 44 0.01 2.13 -15.37
CA HIS A 44 -0.09 2.92 -16.60
C HIS A 44 -0.98 2.19 -17.61
N ARG A 45 -1.80 2.95 -18.30
CA ARG A 45 -2.63 2.43 -19.40
C ARG A 45 -2.68 3.44 -20.53
N ASN A 46 -2.43 2.94 -21.74
CA ASN A 46 -2.71 3.64 -22.98
C ASN A 46 -3.35 2.66 -23.97
N VAL A 47 -3.59 3.11 -25.21
CA VAL A 47 -4.23 2.28 -26.26
C VAL A 47 -3.41 1.03 -26.61
N ALA A 48 -2.09 1.10 -26.49
CA ALA A 48 -1.17 0.03 -26.90
C ALA A 48 -0.66 -0.84 -25.74
N ALA A 49 -0.71 -0.36 -24.51
CA ALA A 49 -0.10 -1.05 -23.38
C ALA A 49 -0.87 -0.84 -22.07
N TYR A 50 -0.86 -1.88 -21.24
CA TYR A 50 -1.37 -1.87 -19.87
C TYR A 50 -0.29 -2.36 -18.91
N MET A 51 -0.04 -1.57 -17.88
CA MET A 51 0.79 -1.91 -16.73
C MET A 51 -0.11 -1.90 -15.49
N GLY A 52 -0.36 -3.04 -14.89
CA GLY A 52 -1.21 -3.21 -13.70
C GLY A 52 -0.44 -3.44 -12.41
N GLY A 53 0.88 -3.29 -12.43
CA GLY A 53 1.76 -3.47 -11.28
C GLY A 53 3.18 -3.07 -11.62
N GLY A 54 4.04 -3.04 -10.61
CA GLY A 54 5.45 -2.70 -10.81
C GLY A 54 6.20 -2.48 -9.50
N PRO A 55 7.51 -2.18 -9.56
CA PRO A 55 8.37 -2.02 -8.39
C PRO A 55 7.99 -0.83 -7.50
N GLY A 56 7.20 0.12 -8.00
CA GLY A 56 6.67 1.22 -7.22
C GLY A 56 5.45 0.85 -6.37
N SER A 57 4.79 -0.30 -6.64
CA SER A 57 3.70 -0.79 -5.80
C SER A 57 4.27 -1.38 -4.52
N SER A 58 3.85 -0.89 -3.37
CA SER A 58 4.27 -1.41 -2.06
C SER A 58 3.42 -0.82 -0.94
N ILE A 59 3.77 -1.15 0.30
CA ILE A 59 3.21 -0.54 1.51
C ILE A 59 4.26 0.35 2.15
N TYR A 60 3.86 1.55 2.52
CA TYR A 60 4.68 2.55 3.19
C TYR A 60 4.09 2.89 4.54
N LYS A 61 4.95 3.18 5.52
CA LYS A 61 4.59 3.63 6.86
C LYS A 61 5.14 5.00 7.11
N SER A 62 4.36 5.83 7.78
CA SER A 62 4.78 7.08 8.41
C SER A 62 4.61 6.96 9.92
N ILE A 63 5.48 7.62 10.67
CA ILE A 63 5.43 7.75 12.15
C ILE A 63 5.45 9.21 12.58
N ASP A 64 5.27 10.13 11.63
CA ASP A 64 5.37 11.58 11.83
C ASP A 64 4.21 12.34 11.17
N SER A 65 3.01 11.78 11.27
CA SER A 65 1.78 12.36 10.71
C SER A 65 1.82 12.52 9.17
N GLY A 66 2.54 11.64 8.47
CA GLY A 66 2.62 11.64 7.01
C GLY A 66 3.58 12.68 6.44
N ILE A 67 4.56 13.13 7.21
CA ILE A 67 5.62 14.03 6.73
C ILE A 67 6.68 13.24 5.96
N SER A 68 7.13 12.11 6.54
CA SER A 68 8.05 11.18 5.90
C SER A 68 7.49 9.75 5.86
N TRP A 69 7.99 8.95 4.91
CA TRP A 69 7.48 7.62 4.62
C TRP A 69 8.65 6.66 4.35
N PHE A 70 8.53 5.45 4.87
CA PHE A 70 9.48 4.38 4.60
C PHE A 70 8.75 3.10 4.20
N LYS A 71 9.37 2.33 3.34
CA LYS A 71 8.82 1.08 2.79
C LYS A 71 8.84 -0.02 3.85
N ILE A 72 7.75 -0.81 3.93
CA ILE A 72 7.59 -1.94 4.87
C ILE A 72 7.20 -3.20 4.11
N ASP A 73 8.14 -3.82 3.43
CA ASP A 73 7.92 -4.93 2.50
C ASP A 73 8.54 -6.27 2.90
N VAL A 74 9.11 -6.38 4.09
CA VAL A 74 9.73 -7.63 4.58
C VAL A 74 8.68 -8.74 4.69
N GLY A 75 8.83 -9.79 3.88
CA GLY A 75 7.89 -10.91 3.79
C GLY A 75 6.74 -10.71 2.80
N LEU A 76 6.67 -9.57 2.11
CA LEU A 76 5.80 -9.43 0.93
C LEU A 76 6.40 -10.14 -0.29
N PRO A 77 5.60 -10.44 -1.34
CA PRO A 77 6.11 -11.08 -2.55
C PRO A 77 7.20 -10.24 -3.22
N GLU A 78 8.25 -10.88 -3.70
CA GLU A 78 9.34 -10.25 -4.46
C GLU A 78 8.97 -9.93 -5.91
N SER A 79 7.79 -10.39 -6.38
CA SER A 79 7.26 -10.09 -7.71
C SER A 79 6.71 -8.66 -7.80
N ASN A 80 6.42 -8.20 -9.01
CA ASN A 80 5.71 -6.94 -9.19
C ASN A 80 4.34 -6.99 -8.49
N LEU A 81 4.14 -6.10 -7.55
CA LEU A 81 2.86 -5.96 -6.87
C LEU A 81 1.90 -5.13 -7.73
N GLY A 82 0.64 -5.54 -7.75
CA GLY A 82 -0.46 -4.80 -8.34
C GLY A 82 -1.12 -3.87 -7.32
N LYS A 83 -2.44 -3.85 -7.33
CA LYS A 83 -3.22 -3.07 -6.37
C LYS A 83 -3.14 -3.71 -4.98
N ILE A 84 -3.06 -2.85 -3.96
CA ILE A 84 -2.99 -3.25 -2.56
C ILE A 84 -4.08 -2.51 -1.79
N GLY A 85 -4.86 -3.25 -1.00
CA GLY A 85 -5.75 -2.69 0.01
C GLY A 85 -5.22 -3.01 1.40
N VAL A 86 -5.28 -2.05 2.33
CA VAL A 86 -4.78 -2.21 3.70
C VAL A 86 -5.87 -1.95 4.73
N ALA A 87 -5.82 -2.67 5.86
CA ALA A 87 -6.73 -2.49 6.98
C ALA A 87 -6.02 -2.73 8.32
N ILE A 88 -6.20 -1.81 9.26
CA ILE A 88 -5.71 -1.96 10.65
C ILE A 88 -6.80 -2.62 11.49
N SER A 89 -6.40 -3.56 12.34
CA SER A 89 -7.31 -4.16 13.31
C SER A 89 -7.81 -3.10 14.32
N PRO A 90 -9.11 -3.02 14.57
CA PRO A 90 -9.64 -2.04 15.53
C PRO A 90 -9.31 -2.37 16.99
N CYS A 91 -8.95 -3.62 17.29
CA CYS A 91 -8.64 -4.08 18.64
C CYS A 91 -7.15 -3.97 18.99
N ASP A 92 -6.29 -4.07 17.99
CA ASP A 92 -4.83 -4.05 18.17
C ASP A 92 -4.19 -3.43 16.92
N SER A 93 -3.67 -2.22 17.04
CA SER A 93 -3.08 -1.48 15.92
C SER A 93 -1.74 -2.04 15.44
N SER A 94 -1.13 -2.98 16.17
CA SER A 94 0.02 -3.74 15.67
C SER A 94 -0.35 -4.74 14.57
N ILE A 95 -1.63 -5.11 14.50
CA ILE A 95 -2.17 -6.06 13.53
C ILE A 95 -2.72 -5.31 12.31
N ILE A 96 -2.13 -5.60 11.15
CA ILE A 96 -2.56 -5.03 9.87
C ILE A 96 -2.73 -6.16 8.87
N TYR A 97 -3.75 -6.05 8.05
CA TYR A 97 -3.98 -6.93 6.91
C TYR A 97 -3.75 -6.17 5.60
N ALA A 98 -3.20 -6.86 4.62
CA ALA A 98 -3.02 -6.36 3.27
C ALA A 98 -3.53 -7.39 2.25
N ALA A 99 -4.47 -6.99 1.40
CA ALA A 99 -4.87 -7.75 0.23
C ALA A 99 -4.02 -7.29 -0.96
N ILE A 100 -3.25 -8.19 -1.55
CA ILE A 100 -2.21 -7.86 -2.53
C ILE A 100 -2.44 -8.62 -3.83
N GLU A 101 -2.54 -7.89 -4.93
CA GLU A 101 -2.47 -8.43 -6.29
C GLU A 101 -1.02 -8.58 -6.74
N THR A 102 -0.72 -9.58 -7.56
CA THR A 102 0.59 -9.76 -8.20
C THR A 102 0.43 -10.16 -9.66
N ASP A 103 1.47 -9.96 -10.45
CA ASP A 103 1.53 -10.34 -11.85
C ASP A 103 1.56 -11.86 -12.09
N ARG A 104 1.92 -12.66 -11.09
CA ARG A 104 2.14 -14.11 -11.18
C ARG A 104 1.16 -14.96 -10.38
N ARG A 105 0.00 -14.43 -10.05
CA ARG A 105 -1.00 -15.12 -9.19
C ARG A 105 -0.48 -15.55 -7.81
N ASN A 106 0.61 -14.95 -7.35
CA ASN A 106 1.16 -15.15 -6.00
C ASN A 106 0.57 -14.16 -4.99
N GLY A 107 -0.43 -13.42 -5.40
CA GLY A 107 -1.18 -12.51 -4.54
C GLY A 107 -1.88 -13.25 -3.41
N GLY A 108 -2.53 -12.53 -2.55
CA GLY A 108 -3.23 -13.09 -1.40
C GLY A 108 -3.46 -12.07 -0.30
N VAL A 109 -3.87 -12.58 0.84
CA VAL A 109 -4.00 -11.78 2.06
C VAL A 109 -2.77 -12.00 2.92
N TYR A 110 -2.12 -10.91 3.28
CA TYR A 110 -0.96 -10.87 4.17
C TYR A 110 -1.33 -10.22 5.49
N LYS A 111 -0.67 -10.64 6.57
CA LYS A 111 -0.86 -10.11 7.91
C LYS A 111 0.49 -9.76 8.52
N THR A 112 0.55 -8.65 9.20
CA THR A 112 1.60 -8.33 10.17
C THR A 112 1.01 -8.29 11.58
N THR A 113 1.83 -8.61 12.57
CA THR A 113 1.51 -8.48 14.01
C THR A 113 2.53 -7.62 14.75
N ASN A 114 3.38 -6.95 14.00
CA ASN A 114 4.44 -6.08 14.50
C ASN A 114 4.48 -4.72 13.77
N SER A 115 3.29 -4.19 13.48
CA SER A 115 3.11 -2.85 12.87
C SER A 115 3.86 -2.69 11.54
N GLY A 116 3.92 -3.75 10.73
CA GLY A 116 4.57 -3.73 9.43
C GLY A 116 6.05 -4.11 9.44
N GLY A 117 6.60 -4.55 10.58
CA GLY A 117 7.99 -5.01 10.65
C GLY A 117 8.26 -6.26 9.82
N SER A 118 7.25 -7.15 9.71
CA SER A 118 7.28 -8.29 8.79
C SER A 118 5.86 -8.74 8.45
N TRP A 119 5.70 -9.37 7.28
CA TRP A 119 4.43 -9.85 6.76
C TRP A 119 4.44 -11.36 6.56
N VAL A 120 3.32 -11.99 6.85
CA VAL A 120 3.11 -13.43 6.66
C VAL A 120 1.87 -13.61 5.78
N LYS A 121 1.98 -14.46 4.77
CA LYS A 121 0.85 -14.81 3.90
C LYS A 121 -0.14 -15.68 4.65
N MET A 122 -1.40 -15.27 4.65
CA MET A 122 -2.50 -15.95 5.36
C MET A 122 -3.42 -16.71 4.41
N SER A 123 -3.56 -16.27 3.17
CA SER A 123 -4.47 -16.89 2.21
C SER A 123 -4.06 -16.60 0.77
N ASP A 124 -4.28 -17.58 -0.11
CA ASP A 124 -4.05 -17.48 -1.55
C ASP A 124 -5.28 -16.95 -2.32
N THR A 125 -6.44 -16.85 -1.70
CA THR A 125 -7.72 -17.04 -2.38
C THR A 125 -8.34 -15.80 -3.00
N VAL A 126 -7.84 -14.59 -2.87
CA VAL A 126 -8.67 -13.45 -3.28
C VAL A 126 -8.08 -12.62 -4.40
N SER A 127 -6.80 -12.45 -4.46
CA SER A 127 -6.21 -11.48 -5.37
C SER A 127 -5.64 -12.05 -6.66
N GLY A 128 -5.72 -13.35 -6.85
CA GLY A 128 -5.17 -13.99 -8.05
C GLY A 128 -6.20 -14.33 -9.12
N ALA A 129 -7.48 -14.20 -8.83
CA ALA A 129 -8.57 -14.57 -9.74
C ALA A 129 -9.15 -13.37 -10.51
N THR A 130 -8.94 -12.17 -10.02
CA THR A 130 -9.32 -10.96 -10.72
C THR A 130 -8.17 -10.52 -11.60
N GLY A 131 -8.20 -10.89 -12.85
CA GLY A 131 -7.36 -10.26 -13.84
C GLY A 131 -7.58 -8.73 -13.83
N PRO A 132 -6.72 -7.96 -14.51
CA PRO A 132 -6.82 -6.50 -14.55
C PRO A 132 -8.09 -6.07 -15.28
N HIS A 133 -9.18 -6.04 -14.57
CA HIS A 133 -10.51 -5.74 -15.12
C HIS A 133 -10.90 -4.26 -14.98
N TYR A 134 -9.95 -3.35 -14.94
CA TYR A 134 -10.29 -1.93 -14.86
C TYR A 134 -9.50 -1.09 -15.83
#